data_5d5191d4c1d4a599fd7ed869d1f2d737
#
_entry.id   5d5191d4c1d4a599fd7ed869d1f2d737
#
_cell.length_a   1.000
_cell.length_b   1.000
_cell.length_c   1.000
_cell.angle_alpha   90.00
_cell.angle_beta   90.00
_cell.angle_gamma   90.00
#
_symmetry.space_group_name_H-M   'P 1'
#
loop_
_entity.id
_entity.type
_entity.pdbx_description
1 polymer ?
#
loop_
_entity_poly.entity_id
_entity_poly.type
_entity_poly.pdbx_seq_one_letter_code
_entity_poly.pdbx_strand_id
1 'polypeptide(L)'
;MIEKSRSLTFDDNGLIRDLVGSQNQNLHCIETQLNVSIQNRGNEFTIIGDESDINTAENVLKALWHKLIKDQDISIPEIEAAIRFSTSNIAIDDTAIPASSPESADLSSFLDDENTIKTRKKLVSPRSPTQAKYIEEMRSKDMVFALGPGGTGKTYLAVAYGIMLYLEGKVDRLIFTRPAVEAGENLGFL
;
A
#
# COMPACT_ATOMS: atom_id res chain seq x y z
N MET A 1 22.87 -21.67 6.54
CA MET A 1 22.46 -20.42 5.89
C MET A 1 23.50 -19.39 6.21
N ILE A 2 24.03 -18.67 5.23
CA ILE A 2 25.00 -17.59 5.45
C ILE A 2 24.14 -16.34 5.66
N GLU A 3 23.97 -15.93 6.90
CA GLU A 3 23.30 -14.67 7.19
C GLU A 3 24.10 -13.53 6.56
N LYS A 4 23.46 -12.77 5.70
CA LYS A 4 24.01 -11.56 5.12
C LYS A 4 23.57 -10.35 5.93
N SER A 5 24.32 -9.27 5.84
CA SER A 5 23.94 -8.00 6.46
C SER A 5 24.08 -6.86 5.45
N ARG A 6 23.22 -5.87 5.56
CA ARG A 6 23.26 -4.65 4.76
C ARG A 6 22.98 -3.44 5.62
N SER A 7 23.76 -2.39 5.47
CA SER A 7 23.57 -1.13 6.19
C SER A 7 22.94 -0.07 5.30
N LEU A 8 22.00 0.68 5.87
CA LEU A 8 21.31 1.83 5.28
C LEU A 8 21.51 3.02 6.21
N THR A 9 21.70 4.20 5.64
CA THR A 9 21.81 5.46 6.39
C THR A 9 20.78 6.45 5.89
N PHE A 10 20.08 7.13 6.79
CA PHE A 10 19.12 8.16 6.49
C PHE A 10 19.59 9.52 7.03
N ASP A 11 19.40 10.60 6.26
CA ASP A 11 20.06 11.88 6.54
C ASP A 11 19.35 12.76 7.56
N ASP A 12 18.06 12.51 7.87
CA ASP A 12 17.27 13.33 8.79
C ASP A 12 16.93 12.59 10.09
N ASN A 13 17.62 12.95 11.16
CA ASN A 13 17.39 12.37 12.49
C ASN A 13 16.01 12.70 13.07
N GLY A 14 15.34 13.76 12.62
CA GLY A 14 14.00 14.11 13.07
C GLY A 14 12.96 13.09 12.61
N LEU A 15 13.07 12.64 11.37
CA LEU A 15 12.15 11.68 10.76
C LEU A 15 12.43 10.22 11.18
N ILE A 16 13.60 9.92 11.70
CA ILE A 16 13.96 8.56 12.16
C ILE A 16 13.01 8.08 13.25
N ARG A 17 12.62 8.96 14.16
CA ARG A 17 11.67 8.60 15.22
C ARG A 17 10.33 8.13 14.66
N ASP A 18 9.85 8.78 13.61
CA ASP A 18 8.59 8.44 12.96
C ASP A 18 8.73 7.18 12.11
N LEU A 19 9.90 6.98 11.47
CA LEU A 19 10.22 5.74 10.76
C LEU A 19 10.21 4.52 11.70
N VAL A 20 10.88 4.63 12.84
CA VAL A 20 11.01 3.55 13.82
C VAL A 20 9.70 3.31 14.57
N GLY A 21 8.92 4.37 14.81
CA GLY A 21 7.69 4.35 15.57
C GLY A 21 7.91 4.21 17.07
N SER A 22 6.82 4.27 17.84
CA SER A 22 6.85 4.11 19.30
C SER A 22 7.38 2.73 19.67
N GLN A 23 8.42 2.68 20.52
CA GLN A 23 9.03 1.42 20.97
C GLN A 23 9.45 0.48 19.82
N ASN A 24 9.92 1.04 18.71
CA ASN A 24 10.34 0.29 17.51
C ASN A 24 9.22 -0.55 16.85
N GLN A 25 7.94 -0.22 17.10
CA GLN A 25 6.81 -1.01 16.61
C GLN A 25 6.80 -1.14 15.07
N ASN A 26 7.26 -0.12 14.35
CA ASN A 26 7.31 -0.13 12.90
C ASN A 26 8.38 -1.10 12.40
N LEU A 27 9.56 -1.08 13.00
CA LEU A 27 10.64 -2.03 12.67
C LEU A 27 10.23 -3.45 13.02
N HIS A 28 9.61 -3.66 14.18
CA HIS A 28 9.14 -4.99 14.60
C HIS A 28 8.09 -5.58 13.65
N CYS A 29 7.22 -4.74 13.09
CA CYS A 29 6.28 -5.15 12.06
C CYS A 29 6.99 -5.66 10.80
N ILE A 30 8.04 -4.94 10.35
CA ILE A 30 8.84 -5.33 9.17
C ILE A 30 9.62 -6.61 9.45
N GLU A 31 10.30 -6.72 10.60
CA GLU A 31 11.06 -7.89 11.02
C GLU A 31 10.21 -9.16 11.02
N THR A 32 8.99 -9.07 11.61
CA THR A 32 8.09 -10.21 11.74
C THR A 32 7.55 -10.68 10.39
N GLN A 33 7.26 -9.75 9.47
CA GLN A 33 6.66 -10.10 8.18
C GLN A 33 7.67 -10.54 7.13
N LEU A 34 8.91 -10.06 7.21
CA LEU A 34 9.97 -10.37 6.25
C LEU A 34 11.05 -11.31 6.79
N ASN A 35 10.87 -11.81 8.02
CA ASN A 35 11.84 -12.71 8.67
C ASN A 35 13.28 -12.18 8.64
N VAL A 36 13.45 -10.89 8.91
CA VAL A 36 14.75 -10.20 9.04
C VAL A 36 14.92 -9.66 10.45
N SER A 37 16.16 -9.34 10.83
CA SER A 37 16.47 -8.57 12.05
C SER A 37 16.98 -7.19 11.66
N ILE A 38 16.43 -6.13 12.25
CA ILE A 38 16.81 -4.75 11.95
C ILE A 38 17.35 -4.08 13.22
N GLN A 39 18.62 -3.77 13.22
CA GLN A 39 19.27 -3.02 14.29
C GLN A 39 19.42 -1.56 13.85
N ASN A 40 18.95 -0.62 14.67
CA ASN A 40 19.18 0.79 14.42
C ASN A 40 20.11 1.42 15.47
N ARG A 41 21.06 2.23 15.01
CA ARG A 41 21.95 3.06 15.84
C ARG A 41 21.93 4.48 15.29
N GLY A 42 21.10 5.33 15.89
CA GLY A 42 20.89 6.68 15.36
C GLY A 42 20.27 6.62 13.95
N ASN A 43 21.01 7.10 12.95
CA ASN A 43 20.57 7.15 11.55
C ASN A 43 21.04 5.94 10.71
N GLU A 44 21.78 5.01 11.29
CA GLU A 44 22.26 3.80 10.63
C GLU A 44 21.39 2.61 10.99
N PHE A 45 20.91 1.90 9.96
CA PHE A 45 20.08 0.70 10.07
C PHE A 45 20.83 -0.48 9.47
N THR A 46 21.01 -1.54 10.23
CA THR A 46 21.62 -2.79 9.76
C THR A 46 20.54 -3.86 9.67
N ILE A 47 20.31 -4.37 8.47
CA ILE A 47 19.34 -5.45 8.17
C ILE A 47 20.12 -6.74 8.07
N ILE A 48 19.68 -7.79 8.76
CA ILE A 48 20.30 -9.11 8.80
C ILE A 48 19.24 -10.16 8.43
N GLY A 49 19.57 -11.06 7.51
CA GLY A 49 18.66 -12.12 7.05
C GLY A 49 19.11 -12.77 5.76
N ASP A 50 18.17 -13.38 5.05
CA ASP A 50 18.41 -13.89 3.70
C ASP A 50 18.43 -12.74 2.68
N GLU A 51 19.18 -12.88 1.59
CA GLU A 51 19.41 -11.79 0.62
C GLU A 51 18.13 -11.25 -0.01
N SER A 52 17.16 -12.12 -0.32
CA SER A 52 15.85 -11.72 -0.85
C SER A 52 15.08 -10.87 0.14
N ASP A 53 15.09 -11.27 1.40
CA ASP A 53 14.34 -10.62 2.47
C ASP A 53 14.98 -9.29 2.86
N ILE A 54 16.34 -9.24 2.87
CA ILE A 54 17.09 -8.00 3.04
C ILE A 54 16.75 -6.99 1.94
N ASN A 55 16.73 -7.43 0.65
CA ASN A 55 16.39 -6.54 -0.45
C ASN A 55 14.97 -5.98 -0.32
N THR A 56 14.03 -6.83 0.06
CA THR A 56 12.63 -6.42 0.28
C THR A 56 12.52 -5.43 1.44
N ALA A 57 13.18 -5.72 2.58
CA ALA A 57 13.18 -4.84 3.75
C ALA A 57 13.84 -3.48 3.46
N GLU A 58 14.94 -3.48 2.69
CA GLU A 58 15.60 -2.25 2.23
C GLU A 58 14.63 -1.38 1.40
N ASN A 59 13.94 -1.99 0.44
CA ASN A 59 12.98 -1.30 -0.42
C ASN A 59 11.80 -0.74 0.40
N VAL A 60 11.29 -1.51 1.35
CA VAL A 60 10.23 -1.07 2.27
C VAL A 60 10.69 0.14 3.09
N LEU A 61 11.87 0.07 3.72
CA LEU A 61 12.40 1.18 4.52
C LEU A 61 12.61 2.45 3.68
N LYS A 62 13.13 2.32 2.46
CA LYS A 62 13.30 3.45 1.52
C LYS A 62 11.96 4.05 1.11
N ALA A 63 10.95 3.22 0.85
CA ALA A 63 9.61 3.68 0.51
C ALA A 63 8.94 4.45 1.65
N LEU A 64 9.02 3.91 2.87
CA LEU A 64 8.50 4.58 4.06
C LEU A 64 9.24 5.90 4.32
N TRP A 65 10.56 5.92 4.16
CA TRP A 65 11.36 7.13 4.27
C TRP A 65 10.93 8.21 3.27
N HIS A 66 10.70 7.83 2.02
CA HIS A 66 10.21 8.76 0.99
C HIS A 66 8.84 9.37 1.33
N LYS A 67 7.95 8.60 1.97
CA LYS A 67 6.67 9.12 2.47
C LYS A 67 6.87 10.14 3.59
N LEU A 68 7.78 9.88 4.53
CA LEU A 68 8.08 10.82 5.62
C LEU A 68 8.66 12.14 5.11
N ILE A 69 9.54 12.10 4.11
CA ILE A 69 10.08 13.32 3.46
C ILE A 69 8.95 14.15 2.83
N LYS A 70 7.86 13.50 2.37
CA LYS A 70 6.66 14.16 1.82
C LYS A 70 5.65 14.58 2.91
N ASP A 71 6.03 14.59 4.17
CA ASP A 71 5.17 14.94 5.31
C ASP A 71 3.91 14.05 5.41
N GLN A 72 4.06 12.77 5.05
CA GLN A 72 3.00 11.76 5.19
C GLN A 72 3.27 10.88 6.40
N ASP A 73 2.25 10.70 7.26
CA ASP A 73 2.35 9.84 8.43
C ASP A 73 2.50 8.36 8.05
N ILE A 74 3.30 7.62 8.82
CA ILE A 74 3.43 6.17 8.71
C ILE A 74 2.58 5.49 9.78
N SER A 75 1.71 4.61 9.34
CA SER A 75 0.91 3.73 10.21
C SER A 75 1.19 2.25 9.87
N ILE A 76 0.85 1.34 10.78
CA ILE A 76 1.03 -0.10 10.56
C ILE A 76 0.38 -0.59 9.24
N PRO A 77 -0.86 -0.18 8.87
CA PRO A 77 -1.43 -0.53 7.57
C PRO A 77 -0.63 -0.05 6.36
N GLU A 78 0.12 1.05 6.48
CA GLU A 78 0.99 1.55 5.41
C GLU A 78 2.28 0.76 5.30
N ILE A 79 2.84 0.30 6.42
CA ILE A 79 3.97 -0.62 6.44
C ILE A 79 3.59 -1.94 5.77
N GLU A 80 2.43 -2.51 6.15
CA GLU A 80 1.90 -3.72 5.52
C GLU A 80 1.65 -3.54 4.01
N ALA A 81 1.16 -2.37 3.60
CA ALA A 81 1.00 -2.06 2.19
C ALA A 81 2.35 -2.02 1.47
N ALA A 82 3.35 -1.33 2.01
CA ALA A 82 4.70 -1.26 1.44
C ALA A 82 5.31 -2.66 1.28
N ILE A 83 5.13 -3.53 2.27
CA ILE A 83 5.58 -4.93 2.20
C ILE A 83 4.87 -5.67 1.06
N ARG A 84 3.53 -5.57 0.94
CA ARG A 84 2.76 -6.22 -0.14
C ARG A 84 3.19 -5.75 -1.52
N PHE A 85 3.44 -4.47 -1.71
CA PHE A 85 3.95 -3.94 -2.99
C PHE A 85 5.36 -4.46 -3.29
N SER A 86 6.23 -4.55 -2.28
CA SER A 86 7.60 -5.05 -2.45
C SER A 86 7.65 -6.56 -2.72
N THR A 87 6.73 -7.35 -2.16
CA THR A 87 6.68 -8.81 -2.34
C THR A 87 5.94 -9.22 -3.60
N SER A 88 5.02 -8.41 -4.13
CA SER A 88 4.27 -8.72 -5.36
C SER A 88 5.16 -8.82 -6.59
N ASN A 89 6.34 -8.23 -6.59
CA ASN A 89 7.34 -8.34 -7.65
C ASN A 89 8.10 -9.68 -7.64
N ILE A 90 7.94 -10.51 -6.61
CA ILE A 90 8.67 -11.80 -6.46
C ILE A 90 7.79 -13.00 -6.85
N ALA A 91 6.47 -12.86 -6.85
CA ALA A 91 5.53 -13.94 -7.13
C ALA A 91 5.03 -13.90 -8.59
N ILE A 92 5.92 -14.26 -9.54
CA ILE A 92 5.48 -14.79 -10.84
C ILE A 92 5.40 -16.30 -10.66
N ASP A 93 4.26 -16.78 -10.17
CA ASP A 93 3.96 -18.21 -10.19
C ASP A 93 3.31 -18.55 -11.55
N ASP A 94 3.92 -19.52 -12.27
CA ASP A 94 3.67 -19.90 -13.66
C ASP A 94 2.30 -20.60 -13.92
N THR A 95 1.32 -20.48 -13.03
CA THR A 95 0.07 -21.27 -13.12
C THR A 95 -1.23 -20.46 -13.15
N ALA A 96 -1.22 -19.18 -13.45
CA ALA A 96 -2.45 -18.39 -13.59
C ALA A 96 -2.69 -17.96 -15.05
N ILE A 97 -3.90 -18.25 -15.54
CA ILE A 97 -4.52 -17.86 -16.81
C ILE A 97 -4.08 -16.45 -17.25
N PRO A 98 -3.72 -16.22 -18.52
CA PRO A 98 -3.26 -14.91 -18.99
C PRO A 98 -4.42 -13.91 -19.03
N ALA A 99 -4.68 -13.27 -17.91
CA ALA A 99 -5.28 -11.96 -17.88
C ALA A 99 -4.14 -10.99 -18.15
N SER A 100 -4.17 -10.34 -19.31
CA SER A 100 -3.34 -9.22 -19.76
C SER A 100 -2.30 -8.75 -18.74
N SER A 101 -1.04 -8.97 -19.04
CA SER A 101 0.16 -8.70 -18.23
C SER A 101 -0.06 -7.58 -17.22
N PRO A 102 0.04 -7.80 -15.92
CA PRO A 102 0.24 -6.71 -15.01
C PRO A 102 1.67 -6.21 -15.26
N GLU A 103 1.81 -5.17 -16.08
CA GLU A 103 3.00 -4.34 -16.02
C GLU A 103 3.22 -4.05 -14.54
N SER A 104 4.39 -4.43 -14.07
CA SER A 104 4.89 -4.35 -12.71
C SER A 104 4.20 -3.26 -11.87
N ALA A 105 3.26 -3.68 -11.01
CA ALA A 105 2.78 -2.82 -9.95
C ALA A 105 3.94 -2.65 -8.95
N ASP A 106 4.88 -1.83 -9.36
CA ASP A 106 6.14 -1.57 -8.69
C ASP A 106 5.87 -0.74 -7.42
N LEU A 107 6.79 -0.80 -6.49
CA LEU A 107 6.82 0.06 -5.31
C LEU A 107 6.66 1.55 -5.67
N SER A 108 7.01 1.95 -6.90
CA SER A 108 6.70 3.25 -7.48
C SER A 108 5.19 3.58 -7.42
N SER A 109 4.31 2.62 -7.69
CA SER A 109 2.85 2.81 -7.62
C SER A 109 2.35 3.08 -6.19
N PHE A 110 3.06 2.54 -5.18
CA PHE A 110 2.79 2.83 -3.77
C PHE A 110 3.24 4.24 -3.38
N LEU A 111 4.32 4.72 -3.99
CA LEU A 111 4.88 6.06 -3.75
C LEU A 111 4.23 7.14 -4.60
N ASP A 112 3.42 6.76 -5.59
CA ASP A 112 2.80 7.68 -6.52
C ASP A 112 1.66 8.44 -5.85
N ASP A 113 1.85 9.75 -5.73
CA ASP A 113 0.83 10.66 -5.20
C ASP A 113 -0.43 10.68 -6.07
N GLU A 114 -0.31 10.30 -7.35
CA GLU A 114 -1.45 10.20 -8.25
C GLU A 114 -2.41 9.08 -7.85
N ASN A 115 -1.91 7.99 -7.25
CA ASN A 115 -2.74 6.91 -6.73
C ASN A 115 -3.35 7.23 -5.36
N THR A 116 -3.02 8.39 -4.78
CA THR A 116 -3.59 8.83 -3.51
C THR A 116 -4.84 9.66 -3.74
N ILE A 117 -5.96 9.22 -3.18
CA ILE A 117 -7.25 9.91 -3.23
C ILE A 117 -7.29 10.94 -2.10
N LYS A 118 -7.36 12.22 -2.45
CA LYS A 118 -7.43 13.33 -1.49
C LYS A 118 -8.88 13.61 -1.13
N THR A 119 -9.24 13.42 0.13
CA THR A 119 -10.54 13.82 0.67
C THR A 119 -10.36 14.97 1.66
N ARG A 120 -11.45 15.61 2.10
CA ARG A 120 -11.35 16.72 3.08
C ARG A 120 -10.66 16.34 4.39
N LYS A 121 -10.76 15.06 4.81
CA LYS A 121 -10.30 14.63 6.14
C LYS A 121 -9.14 13.66 6.09
N LYS A 122 -8.93 12.99 4.97
CA LYS A 122 -7.94 11.91 4.86
C LYS A 122 -7.35 11.83 3.46
N LEU A 123 -6.09 11.42 3.43
CA LEU A 123 -5.48 10.84 2.25
C LEU A 123 -5.80 9.34 2.26
N VAL A 124 -6.28 8.81 1.15
CA VAL A 124 -6.59 7.39 0.98
C VAL A 124 -5.64 6.84 -0.06
N SER A 125 -4.62 6.13 0.41
CA SER A 125 -3.64 5.45 -0.44
C SER A 125 -4.04 3.99 -0.68
N PRO A 126 -3.71 3.41 -1.83
CA PRO A 126 -3.93 1.99 -2.09
C PRO A 126 -3.10 1.14 -1.14
N ARG A 127 -3.67 0.04 -0.67
CA ARG A 127 -3.02 -0.92 0.26
C ARG A 127 -2.57 -2.21 -0.43
N SER A 128 -2.74 -2.28 -1.74
CA SER A 128 -2.27 -3.39 -2.57
C SER A 128 -2.13 -2.93 -4.03
N PRO A 129 -1.31 -3.64 -4.84
CA PRO A 129 -1.18 -3.37 -6.27
C PRO A 129 -2.51 -3.39 -7.02
N THR A 130 -3.39 -4.33 -6.67
CA THR A 130 -4.75 -4.42 -7.28
C THR A 130 -5.59 -3.18 -6.96
N GLN A 131 -5.48 -2.60 -5.77
CA GLN A 131 -6.17 -1.35 -5.43
C GLN A 131 -5.57 -0.16 -6.17
N ALA A 132 -4.25 -0.10 -6.35
CA ALA A 132 -3.60 0.95 -7.14
C ALA A 132 -4.09 0.91 -8.59
N LYS A 133 -4.09 -0.27 -9.21
CA LYS A 133 -4.63 -0.47 -10.54
C LYS A 133 -6.13 -0.08 -10.64
N TYR A 134 -6.92 -0.40 -9.62
CA TYR A 134 -8.33 -0.02 -9.59
C TYR A 134 -8.52 1.51 -9.58
N ILE A 135 -7.69 2.25 -8.83
CA ILE A 135 -7.72 3.71 -8.82
C ILE A 135 -7.31 4.27 -10.18
N GLU A 136 -6.28 3.72 -10.80
CA GLU A 136 -5.82 4.09 -12.14
C GLU A 136 -6.90 3.86 -13.20
N GLU A 137 -7.57 2.70 -13.19
CA GLU A 137 -8.68 2.40 -14.09
C GLU A 137 -9.85 3.38 -13.89
N MET A 138 -10.22 3.71 -12.66
CA MET A 138 -11.25 4.72 -12.38
C MET A 138 -10.87 6.11 -12.89
N ARG A 139 -9.58 6.42 -12.98
CA ARG A 139 -9.08 7.71 -13.48
C ARG A 139 -9.13 7.78 -15.00
N SER A 140 -8.84 6.68 -15.68
CA SER A 140 -8.63 6.63 -17.13
C SER A 140 -9.86 6.16 -17.93
N LYS A 141 -10.86 5.55 -17.28
CA LYS A 141 -12.01 4.93 -17.94
C LYS A 141 -13.34 5.54 -17.48
N ASP A 142 -14.29 5.62 -18.42
CA ASP A 142 -15.64 6.11 -18.13
C ASP A 142 -16.49 5.08 -17.36
N MET A 143 -16.16 3.79 -17.45
CA MET A 143 -16.86 2.70 -16.78
C MET A 143 -15.87 1.66 -16.28
N VAL A 144 -15.98 1.29 -15.00
CA VAL A 144 -15.12 0.29 -14.35
C VAL A 144 -15.96 -0.73 -13.60
N PHE A 145 -15.64 -2.01 -13.77
CA PHE A 145 -16.21 -3.12 -13.01
C PHE A 145 -15.18 -3.67 -12.02
N ALA A 146 -15.51 -3.62 -10.73
CA ALA A 146 -14.65 -4.16 -9.67
C ALA A 146 -15.23 -5.47 -9.15
N LEU A 147 -14.58 -6.59 -9.49
CA LEU A 147 -14.94 -7.93 -9.04
C LEU A 147 -13.96 -8.42 -7.97
N GLY A 148 -14.45 -9.19 -7.00
CA GLY A 148 -13.61 -9.79 -5.96
C GLY A 148 -14.34 -10.00 -4.64
N PRO A 149 -13.71 -10.67 -3.67
CA PRO A 149 -14.31 -11.03 -2.38
C PRO A 149 -14.71 -9.81 -1.54
N GLY A 150 -15.54 -10.01 -0.53
CA GLY A 150 -15.91 -8.99 0.45
C GLY A 150 -14.69 -8.43 1.19
N GLY A 151 -14.79 -7.20 1.69
CA GLY A 151 -13.73 -6.58 2.52
C GLY A 151 -12.48 -6.07 1.77
N THR A 152 -12.38 -6.25 0.45
CA THR A 152 -11.20 -5.82 -0.33
C THR A 152 -11.14 -4.33 -0.66
N GLY A 153 -12.08 -3.53 -0.16
CA GLY A 153 -12.07 -2.07 -0.31
C GLY A 153 -12.71 -1.52 -1.59
N LYS A 154 -13.31 -2.35 -2.46
CA LYS A 154 -13.90 -1.93 -3.75
C LYS A 154 -14.84 -0.73 -3.62
N THR A 155 -15.87 -0.87 -2.81
CA THR A 155 -16.87 0.19 -2.59
C THR A 155 -16.25 1.41 -1.91
N TYR A 156 -15.36 1.20 -0.93
CA TYR A 156 -14.70 2.27 -0.21
C TYR A 156 -13.87 3.15 -1.14
N LEU A 157 -13.05 2.54 -2.00
CA LEU A 157 -12.22 3.27 -2.96
C LEU A 157 -13.05 3.98 -4.02
N ALA A 158 -14.11 3.34 -4.55
CA ALA A 158 -15.01 3.97 -5.51
C ALA A 158 -15.71 5.22 -4.92
N VAL A 159 -16.20 5.12 -3.69
CA VAL A 159 -16.84 6.26 -2.99
C VAL A 159 -15.83 7.35 -2.71
N ALA A 160 -14.64 7.01 -2.21
CA ALA A 160 -13.59 7.98 -1.93
C ALA A 160 -13.17 8.72 -3.21
N TYR A 161 -12.99 8.00 -4.32
CA TYR A 161 -12.64 8.58 -5.62
C TYR A 161 -13.75 9.51 -6.14
N GLY A 162 -15.01 9.08 -6.09
CA GLY A 162 -16.14 9.94 -6.45
C GLY A 162 -16.20 11.21 -5.62
N ILE A 163 -15.98 11.12 -4.30
CA ILE A 163 -15.92 12.30 -3.42
C ILE A 163 -14.79 13.24 -3.84
N MET A 164 -13.61 12.71 -4.19
CA MET A 164 -12.49 13.52 -4.68
C MET A 164 -12.89 14.29 -5.94
N LEU A 165 -13.49 13.62 -6.94
CA LEU A 165 -13.95 14.27 -8.17
C LEU A 165 -14.97 15.39 -7.90
N TYR A 166 -15.88 15.17 -6.95
CA TYR A 166 -16.86 16.17 -6.54
C TYR A 166 -16.20 17.38 -5.86
N LEU A 167 -15.21 17.14 -4.98
CA LEU A 167 -14.46 18.20 -4.31
C LEU A 167 -13.60 19.03 -5.27
N GLU A 168 -13.09 18.39 -6.33
CA GLU A 168 -12.34 19.04 -7.40
C GLU A 168 -13.25 19.75 -8.43
N GLY A 169 -14.57 19.65 -8.28
CA GLY A 169 -15.52 20.24 -9.21
C GLY A 169 -15.55 19.56 -10.60
N LYS A 170 -15.01 18.34 -10.70
CA LYS A 170 -15.03 17.56 -11.95
C LYS A 170 -16.39 16.93 -12.25
N VAL A 171 -17.22 16.79 -11.23
CA VAL A 171 -18.60 16.28 -11.33
C VAL A 171 -19.51 17.15 -10.47
N ASP A 172 -20.75 17.38 -10.95
CA ASP A 172 -21.74 18.22 -10.25
C ASP A 172 -22.46 17.47 -9.12
N ARG A 173 -22.56 16.15 -9.24
CA ARG A 173 -23.27 15.29 -8.29
C ARG A 173 -22.74 13.87 -8.30
N LEU A 174 -22.92 13.18 -7.18
CA LEU A 174 -22.64 11.77 -7.00
C LEU A 174 -23.96 11.00 -6.84
N ILE A 175 -24.08 9.86 -7.51
CA ILE A 175 -25.23 8.97 -7.37
C ILE A 175 -24.73 7.61 -6.92
N PHE A 176 -25.18 7.16 -5.75
CA PHE A 176 -24.89 5.84 -5.22
C PHE A 176 -26.15 4.99 -5.26
N THR A 177 -26.06 3.81 -5.85
CA THR A 177 -27.19 2.88 -5.95
C THR A 177 -26.81 1.52 -5.36
N ARG A 178 -27.76 0.87 -4.74
CA ARG A 178 -27.65 -0.51 -4.27
C ARG A 178 -28.98 -1.22 -4.53
N PRO A 179 -28.96 -2.50 -5.01
CA PRO A 179 -30.17 -3.30 -5.10
C PRO A 179 -30.89 -3.40 -3.75
N ALA A 180 -32.20 -3.27 -3.74
CA ALA A 180 -33.02 -3.42 -2.53
C ALA A 180 -33.10 -4.89 -2.07
N VAL A 181 -32.90 -5.83 -3.00
CA VAL A 181 -32.90 -7.28 -2.74
C VAL A 181 -31.54 -7.83 -3.13
N GLU A 182 -30.89 -8.52 -2.21
CA GLU A 182 -29.60 -9.15 -2.46
C GLU A 182 -29.78 -10.40 -3.34
N ALA A 183 -28.98 -10.51 -4.40
CA ALA A 183 -28.96 -11.69 -5.25
C ALA A 183 -28.17 -12.80 -4.52
N GLY A 184 -28.85 -13.70 -3.82
CA GLY A 184 -28.32 -15.01 -3.45
C GLY A 184 -27.94 -15.29 -2.00
N GLU A 185 -27.89 -14.32 -1.10
CA GLU A 185 -27.70 -14.60 0.35
C GLU A 185 -28.55 -13.67 1.20
N ASN A 186 -29.41 -14.25 2.03
CA ASN A 186 -30.02 -13.53 3.15
C ASN A 186 -28.91 -13.22 4.14
N LEU A 187 -28.35 -12.01 4.10
CA LEU A 187 -27.61 -11.48 5.24
C LEU A 187 -28.62 -11.37 6.39
N GLY A 188 -28.58 -12.36 7.28
CA GLY A 188 -29.38 -12.33 8.48
C GLY A 188 -29.16 -11.02 9.23
N PHE A 189 -30.20 -10.50 9.81
CA PHE A 189 -30.14 -9.34 10.69
C PHE A 189 -29.05 -9.54 11.73
N LEU A 190 -28.12 -8.57 11.79
CA LEU A 190 -27.23 -8.38 12.92
C LEU A 190 -28.03 -7.74 14.07
#